data_ef5bdd0e76022aff14848dde99faf4e4
#
_entry.id   ef5bdd0e76022aff14848dde99faf4e4
#
_cell.length_a   1.000
_cell.length_b   1.000
_cell.length_c   1.000
_cell.angle_alpha   90.00
_cell.angle_beta   90.00
_cell.angle_gamma   90.00
#
_symmetry.space_group_name_H-M   'P 1'
#
loop_
_entity.id
_entity.type
_entity.pdbx_description
1 polymer ?
#
loop_
_entity_poly.entity_id
_entity_poly.type
_entity_poly.pdbx_seq_one_letter_code
_entity_poly.pdbx_strand_id
1 'polypeptide(L)'
;MGVLAGVGASVGLHLYHTSRPHFAVVGQVPESEHYRNVERHDVMTDPHILSMRIDESLYFANAAYLEDMVFAQAALREDLLHVILMCPAVNAIDLSALEALEEINTRLRENNVALHLSEVKGPVMDALQRSDFLTHLSGEISCPTTARSWRYVLEKLLIPL
;
A
#
# COMPACT_ATOMS: atom_id res chain seq x y z
N MET A 1 -5.95 -30.89 29.35
CA MET A 1 -4.73 -30.51 28.58
C MET A 1 -5.02 -30.28 27.10
N GLY A 2 -5.85 -31.09 26.42
CA GLY A 2 -6.13 -30.93 24.98
C GLY A 2 -6.82 -29.62 24.58
N VAL A 3 -7.71 -29.08 25.39
CA VAL A 3 -8.43 -27.83 25.10
C VAL A 3 -7.49 -26.62 25.08
N LEU A 4 -6.58 -26.50 26.04
CA LEU A 4 -5.60 -25.41 26.09
C LEU A 4 -4.63 -25.47 24.93
N ALA A 5 -4.19 -26.66 24.54
CA ALA A 5 -3.35 -26.85 23.37
C ALA A 5 -4.10 -26.47 22.05
N GLY A 6 -5.38 -26.84 21.95
CA GLY A 6 -6.23 -26.50 20.82
C GLY A 6 -6.48 -24.98 20.70
N VAL A 7 -6.75 -24.32 21.82
CA VAL A 7 -6.90 -22.86 21.86
C VAL A 7 -5.61 -22.15 21.46
N GLY A 8 -4.48 -22.58 22.04
CA GLY A 8 -3.17 -22.03 21.70
C GLY A 8 -2.81 -22.19 20.23
N ALA A 9 -3.05 -23.38 19.67
CA ALA A 9 -2.83 -23.65 18.25
C ALA A 9 -3.75 -22.80 17.35
N SER A 10 -5.02 -22.66 17.71
CA SER A 10 -5.99 -21.84 16.97
C SER A 10 -5.62 -20.35 16.96
N VAL A 11 -5.23 -19.81 18.12
CA VAL A 11 -4.78 -18.42 18.24
C VAL A 11 -3.47 -18.21 17.46
N GLY A 12 -2.51 -19.12 17.57
CA GLY A 12 -1.26 -19.06 16.82
C GLY A 12 -1.48 -19.10 15.31
N LEU A 13 -2.36 -19.98 14.84
CA LEU A 13 -2.70 -20.07 13.43
C LEU A 13 -3.44 -18.80 12.95
N HIS A 14 -4.35 -18.26 13.75
CA HIS A 14 -5.05 -17.02 13.44
C HIS A 14 -4.06 -15.84 13.32
N LEU A 15 -3.16 -15.68 14.28
CA LEU A 15 -2.13 -14.66 14.23
C LEU A 15 -1.20 -14.81 13.02
N TYR A 16 -0.82 -16.05 12.69
CA TYR A 16 -0.01 -16.33 11.51
C TYR A 16 -0.72 -15.93 10.20
N HIS A 17 -1.99 -16.27 10.03
CA HIS A 17 -2.76 -15.86 8.86
C HIS A 17 -2.96 -14.34 8.79
N THR A 18 -3.20 -13.71 9.93
CA THR A 18 -3.44 -12.27 10.02
C THR A 18 -2.17 -11.44 9.83
N SER A 19 -0.99 -12.01 10.15
CA SER A 19 0.30 -11.34 9.94
C SER A 19 0.77 -11.31 8.48
N ARG A 20 0.11 -12.06 7.59
CA ARG A 20 0.43 -12.09 6.16
C ARG A 20 -0.79 -11.78 5.32
N PRO A 21 -1.26 -10.53 5.35
CA PRO A 21 -2.41 -10.11 4.56
C PRO A 21 -2.11 -10.20 3.07
N HIS A 22 -3.17 -10.25 2.29
CA HIS A 22 -3.05 -10.27 0.84
C HIS A 22 -2.70 -8.87 0.34
N PHE A 23 -1.50 -8.73 -0.22
CA PHE A 23 -1.09 -7.59 -1.01
C PHE A 23 -1.02 -8.01 -2.48
N ALA A 24 -1.55 -7.19 -3.37
CA ALA A 24 -1.52 -7.46 -4.79
C ALA A 24 -0.82 -6.32 -5.52
N VAL A 25 0.18 -6.65 -6.33
CA VAL A 25 0.66 -5.72 -7.35
C VAL A 25 -0.44 -5.63 -8.42
N VAL A 26 -0.86 -4.42 -8.71
CA VAL A 26 -1.97 -4.16 -9.62
C VAL A 26 -1.54 -3.27 -10.79
N GLY A 27 -2.17 -3.46 -11.94
CA GLY A 27 -2.04 -2.60 -13.09
C GLY A 27 -3.41 -2.19 -13.60
N GLN A 28 -3.45 -1.19 -14.48
CA GLN A 28 -4.69 -0.71 -15.08
C GLN A 28 -5.14 -1.66 -16.19
N VAL A 29 -6.41 -2.03 -16.18
CA VAL A 29 -7.01 -2.75 -17.31
C VAL A 29 -7.18 -1.77 -18.48
N PRO A 30 -6.71 -2.10 -19.69
CA PRO A 30 -6.86 -1.25 -20.87
C PRO A 30 -8.31 -0.80 -21.06
N GLU A 31 -8.50 0.49 -21.35
CA GLU A 31 -9.81 1.12 -21.59
C GLU A 31 -10.80 1.08 -20.41
N SER A 32 -10.34 0.79 -19.19
CA SER A 32 -11.19 0.77 -18.00
C SER A 32 -10.54 1.51 -16.81
N GLU A 33 -11.38 1.90 -15.85
CA GLU A 33 -10.93 2.50 -14.59
C GLU A 33 -10.61 1.46 -13.51
N HIS A 34 -10.57 0.17 -13.90
CA HIS A 34 -10.37 -0.93 -12.96
C HIS A 34 -8.91 -1.36 -12.89
N TYR A 35 -8.46 -1.63 -11.67
CA TYR A 35 -7.15 -2.19 -11.37
C TYR A 35 -7.29 -3.66 -11.01
N ARG A 36 -6.46 -4.48 -11.65
CA ARG A 36 -6.46 -5.92 -11.44
C ARG A 36 -5.05 -6.41 -11.14
N ASN A 37 -4.97 -7.55 -10.44
CA ASN A 37 -3.71 -8.21 -10.14
C ASN A 37 -2.98 -8.57 -11.44
N VAL A 38 -1.71 -8.14 -11.56
CA VAL A 38 -0.85 -8.38 -12.72
C VAL A 38 -0.61 -9.87 -13.01
N GLU A 39 -0.71 -10.73 -11.99
CA GLU A 39 -0.52 -12.18 -12.13
C GLU A 39 -1.70 -12.89 -12.77
N ARG A 40 -2.87 -12.26 -12.81
CA ARG A 40 -4.13 -12.90 -13.23
C ARG A 40 -4.77 -12.28 -14.45
N HIS A 41 -4.31 -11.12 -14.89
CA HIS A 41 -4.91 -10.35 -15.96
C HIS A 41 -3.85 -9.64 -16.78
N ASP A 42 -4.10 -9.51 -18.10
CA ASP A 42 -3.32 -8.63 -18.95
C ASP A 42 -3.66 -7.18 -18.60
N VAL A 43 -2.73 -6.50 -17.93
CA VAL A 43 -2.87 -5.13 -17.46
C VAL A 43 -1.70 -4.27 -17.92
N MET A 44 -1.96 -2.99 -18.09
CA MET A 44 -0.90 -2.03 -18.38
C MET A 44 -0.14 -1.71 -17.09
N THR A 45 1.16 -1.88 -17.13
CA THR A 45 2.08 -1.48 -16.06
C THR A 45 3.08 -0.48 -16.61
N ASP A 46 3.47 0.48 -15.79
CA ASP A 46 4.52 1.44 -16.11
C ASP A 46 5.78 1.09 -15.30
N PRO A 47 6.99 1.07 -15.89
CA PRO A 47 8.22 0.75 -15.17
C PRO A 47 8.53 1.77 -14.06
N HIS A 48 8.06 3.01 -14.19
CA HIS A 48 8.27 4.09 -13.23
C HIS A 48 7.26 4.08 -12.08
N ILE A 49 6.20 3.27 -12.15
CA ILE A 49 5.11 3.26 -11.18
C ILE A 49 4.87 1.85 -10.65
N LEU A 50 4.95 1.71 -9.32
CA LEU A 50 4.53 0.51 -8.61
C LEU A 50 3.19 0.78 -7.93
N SER A 51 2.13 0.10 -8.36
CA SER A 51 0.84 0.16 -7.69
C SER A 51 0.58 -1.12 -6.92
N MET A 52 0.31 -1.00 -5.62
CA MET A 52 0.02 -2.12 -4.73
C MET A 52 -1.31 -1.90 -4.03
N ARG A 53 -2.18 -2.91 -4.03
CA ARG A 53 -3.45 -2.88 -3.30
C ARG A 53 -3.32 -3.62 -1.99
N ILE A 54 -3.83 -3.00 -0.94
CA ILE A 54 -3.89 -3.52 0.42
C ILE A 54 -5.31 -4.00 0.67
N ASP A 55 -5.48 -5.30 0.90
CA ASP A 55 -6.80 -5.93 1.01
C ASP A 55 -7.28 -6.09 2.46
N GLU A 56 -6.53 -5.57 3.46
CA GLU A 56 -6.87 -5.63 4.89
C GLU A 56 -6.50 -4.35 5.64
N SER A 57 -7.03 -4.17 6.85
CA SER A 57 -6.61 -3.10 7.76
C SER A 57 -5.16 -3.28 8.21
N LEU A 58 -4.51 -2.17 8.52
CA LEU A 58 -3.09 -2.15 8.87
C LEU A 58 -2.92 -2.00 10.39
N TYR A 59 -2.13 -2.90 10.99
CA TYR A 59 -1.86 -2.92 12.41
C TYR A 59 -0.54 -3.67 12.71
N PHE A 60 -0.15 -3.68 13.97
CA PHE A 60 1.15 -4.21 14.42
C PHE A 60 1.51 -5.59 13.84
N ALA A 61 0.51 -6.47 13.66
CA ALA A 61 0.75 -7.84 13.21
C ALA A 61 1.17 -7.93 11.73
N ASN A 62 0.80 -6.94 10.89
CA ASN A 62 1.09 -6.94 9.45
C ASN A 62 1.92 -5.75 8.95
N ALA A 63 2.26 -4.81 9.83
CA ALA A 63 3.03 -3.63 9.49
C ALA A 63 4.41 -3.97 8.90
N ALA A 64 5.17 -4.85 9.54
CA ALA A 64 6.47 -5.29 9.04
C ALA A 64 6.36 -6.03 7.70
N TYR A 65 5.32 -6.81 7.50
CA TYR A 65 5.09 -7.50 6.23
C TYR A 65 4.78 -6.53 5.09
N LEU A 66 4.07 -5.41 5.37
CA LEU A 66 3.85 -4.35 4.40
C LEU A 66 5.18 -3.73 3.95
N GLU A 67 6.07 -3.41 4.89
CA GLU A 67 7.41 -2.89 4.60
C GLU A 67 8.20 -3.83 3.69
N ASP A 68 8.31 -5.10 4.08
CA ASP A 68 9.02 -6.13 3.33
C ASP A 68 8.49 -6.26 1.90
N MET A 69 7.18 -6.25 1.73
CA MET A 69 6.53 -6.37 0.43
C MET A 69 6.79 -5.15 -0.46
N VAL A 70 6.66 -3.94 0.09
CA VAL A 70 6.92 -2.71 -0.67
C VAL A 70 8.38 -2.68 -1.14
N PHE A 71 9.33 -2.95 -0.26
CA PHE A 71 10.74 -2.91 -0.63
C PHE A 71 11.15 -4.04 -1.57
N ALA A 72 10.62 -5.25 -1.38
CA ALA A 72 10.86 -6.35 -2.30
C ALA A 72 10.36 -6.04 -3.72
N GLN A 73 9.17 -5.43 -3.84
CA GLN A 73 8.63 -5.05 -5.15
C GLN A 73 9.31 -3.83 -5.76
N ALA A 74 9.72 -2.87 -4.95
CA ALA A 74 10.49 -1.71 -5.39
C ALA A 74 11.86 -2.11 -5.93
N ALA A 75 12.56 -3.04 -5.25
CA ALA A 75 13.88 -3.52 -5.65
C ALA A 75 13.90 -4.26 -7.02
N LEU A 76 12.75 -4.71 -7.51
CA LEU A 76 12.63 -5.34 -8.83
C LEU A 76 12.57 -4.32 -9.99
N ARG A 77 12.56 -3.02 -9.71
CA ARG A 77 12.38 -1.94 -10.68
C ARG A 77 13.52 -0.92 -10.59
N GLU A 78 14.34 -0.85 -11.62
CA GLU A 78 15.48 0.06 -11.66
C GLU A 78 15.08 1.53 -11.87
N ASP A 79 14.00 1.77 -12.62
CA ASP A 79 13.53 3.11 -13.01
C ASP A 79 12.30 3.56 -12.19
N LEU A 80 12.10 3.02 -10.98
CA LEU A 80 10.95 3.34 -10.15
C LEU A 80 11.02 4.80 -9.66
N LEU A 81 9.94 5.55 -9.88
CA LEU A 81 9.79 6.94 -9.43
C LEU A 81 8.62 7.11 -8.44
N HIS A 82 7.61 6.25 -8.53
CA HIS A 82 6.38 6.38 -7.75
C HIS A 82 5.91 5.03 -7.21
N VAL A 83 5.55 5.01 -5.94
CA VAL A 83 4.83 3.89 -5.29
C VAL A 83 3.45 4.38 -4.91
N ILE A 84 2.41 3.68 -5.31
CA ILE A 84 1.02 3.97 -4.98
C ILE A 84 0.47 2.82 -4.14
N LEU A 85 0.15 3.09 -2.88
CA LEU A 85 -0.55 2.16 -2.00
C LEU A 85 -2.05 2.45 -2.06
N MET A 86 -2.81 1.50 -2.62
CA MET A 86 -4.26 1.59 -2.73
C MET A 86 -4.89 0.95 -1.50
N CYS A 87 -5.71 1.70 -0.78
CA CYS A 87 -6.25 1.36 0.52
C CYS A 87 -7.78 1.11 0.55
N PRO A 88 -8.42 0.50 -0.48
CA PRO A 88 -9.87 0.37 -0.54
C PRO A 88 -10.46 -0.51 0.57
N ALA A 89 -9.69 -1.46 1.08
CA ALA A 89 -10.08 -2.38 2.15
C ALA A 89 -9.52 -1.99 3.53
N VAL A 90 -8.67 -0.96 3.61
CA VAL A 90 -8.12 -0.49 4.88
C VAL A 90 -9.19 0.31 5.63
N ASN A 91 -9.68 -0.24 6.73
CA ASN A 91 -10.72 0.39 7.56
C ASN A 91 -10.15 1.02 8.84
N ALA A 92 -8.99 0.56 9.27
CA ALA A 92 -8.30 1.06 10.46
C ALA A 92 -6.78 0.98 10.27
N ILE A 93 -6.08 1.84 10.99
CA ILE A 93 -4.63 1.88 11.06
C ILE A 93 -4.22 2.16 12.50
N ASP A 94 -3.27 1.39 13.05
CA ASP A 94 -2.71 1.60 14.38
C ASP A 94 -1.35 2.33 14.33
N LEU A 95 -0.79 2.59 15.50
CA LEU A 95 0.48 3.31 15.62
C LEU A 95 1.64 2.57 14.93
N SER A 96 1.71 1.25 15.07
CA SER A 96 2.77 0.45 14.44
C SER A 96 2.70 0.51 12.92
N ALA A 97 1.49 0.52 12.36
CA ALA A 97 1.31 0.67 10.93
C ALA A 97 1.60 2.10 10.43
N LEU A 98 1.35 3.13 11.25
CA LEU A 98 1.78 4.50 10.96
C LEU A 98 3.31 4.60 10.92
N GLU A 99 4.00 4.01 11.90
CA GLU A 99 5.46 3.95 11.94
C GLU A 99 6.03 3.22 10.72
N ALA A 100 5.42 2.11 10.30
CA ALA A 100 5.80 1.40 9.08
C ALA A 100 5.62 2.25 7.81
N LEU A 101 4.52 3.01 7.69
CA LEU A 101 4.33 3.93 6.57
C LEU A 101 5.35 5.07 6.55
N GLU A 102 5.75 5.60 7.72
CA GLU A 102 6.81 6.60 7.84
C GLU A 102 8.16 6.02 7.39
N GLU A 103 8.50 4.81 7.80
CA GLU A 103 9.73 4.13 7.39
C GLU A 103 9.73 3.88 5.88
N ILE A 104 8.63 3.38 5.32
CA ILE A 104 8.46 3.19 3.87
C ILE A 104 8.68 4.53 3.14
N ASN A 105 7.99 5.60 3.58
CA ASN A 105 8.10 6.92 2.95
C ASN A 105 9.54 7.45 3.00
N THR A 106 10.20 7.33 4.14
CA THR A 106 11.57 7.83 4.34
C THR A 106 12.55 7.11 3.42
N ARG A 107 12.53 5.77 3.40
CA ARG A 107 13.44 4.97 2.58
C ARG A 107 13.18 5.11 1.08
N LEU A 108 11.93 5.22 0.67
CA LEU A 108 11.58 5.50 -0.74
C LEU A 108 12.10 6.89 -1.15
N ARG A 109 11.89 7.91 -0.32
CA ARG A 109 12.37 9.28 -0.57
C ARG A 109 13.90 9.36 -0.68
N GLU A 110 14.64 8.62 0.14
CA GLU A 110 16.10 8.53 0.05
C GLU A 110 16.57 7.98 -1.30
N ASN A 111 15.74 7.19 -1.97
CA ASN A 111 15.97 6.67 -3.31
C ASN A 111 15.29 7.49 -4.41
N ASN A 112 14.83 8.72 -4.12
CA ASN A 112 14.10 9.61 -5.02
C ASN A 112 12.78 9.00 -5.54
N VAL A 113 12.14 8.14 -4.77
CA VAL A 113 10.84 7.54 -5.07
C VAL A 113 9.77 8.18 -4.19
N ALA A 114 8.69 8.67 -4.79
CA ALA A 114 7.58 9.27 -4.08
C ALA A 114 6.53 8.22 -3.67
N LEU A 115 6.09 8.28 -2.40
CA LEU A 115 5.02 7.43 -1.88
C LEU A 115 3.68 8.17 -1.99
N HIS A 116 2.69 7.52 -2.59
CA HIS A 116 1.32 8.02 -2.70
C HIS A 116 0.35 7.04 -2.02
N LEU A 117 -0.69 7.59 -1.42
CA LEU A 117 -1.81 6.80 -0.89
C LEU A 117 -3.07 7.09 -1.69
N SER A 118 -3.82 6.06 -2.04
CA SER A 118 -5.10 6.21 -2.75
C SER A 118 -6.22 5.42 -2.09
N GLU A 119 -7.46 5.85 -2.32
CA GLU A 119 -8.67 5.24 -1.75
C GLU A 119 -8.65 5.20 -0.21
N VAL A 120 -8.07 6.20 0.42
CA VAL A 120 -8.01 6.30 1.88
C VAL A 120 -9.39 6.65 2.43
N LYS A 121 -9.90 5.81 3.33
CA LYS A 121 -11.18 6.00 4.00
C LYS A 121 -11.11 7.03 5.13
N GLY A 122 -12.23 7.66 5.46
CA GLY A 122 -12.32 8.68 6.51
C GLY A 122 -11.62 8.31 7.82
N PRO A 123 -11.92 7.17 8.48
CA PRO A 123 -11.27 6.80 9.73
C PRO A 123 -9.74 6.65 9.64
N VAL A 124 -9.24 6.20 8.49
CA VAL A 124 -7.79 6.11 8.23
C VAL A 124 -7.22 7.50 8.01
N MET A 125 -7.90 8.35 7.24
CA MET A 125 -7.51 9.74 7.04
C MET A 125 -7.44 10.51 8.35
N ASP A 126 -8.41 10.31 9.25
CA ASP A 126 -8.40 10.93 10.58
C ASP A 126 -7.19 10.49 11.43
N ALA A 127 -6.77 9.22 11.30
CA ALA A 127 -5.58 8.72 11.97
C ALA A 127 -4.29 9.34 11.39
N LEU A 128 -4.20 9.43 10.06
CA LEU A 128 -3.09 10.08 9.36
C LEU A 128 -2.98 11.57 9.69
N GLN A 129 -4.12 12.28 9.78
CA GLN A 129 -4.15 13.71 10.15
C GLN A 129 -3.74 13.98 11.59
N ARG A 130 -3.98 13.04 12.50
CA ARG A 130 -3.55 13.14 13.90
C ARG A 130 -2.08 12.82 14.12
N SER A 131 -1.43 12.22 13.14
CA SER A 131 0.02 11.98 13.10
C SER A 131 0.71 13.05 12.25
N ASP A 132 2.02 13.13 12.35
CA ASP A 132 2.82 14.01 11.50
C ASP A 132 3.08 13.43 10.10
N PHE A 133 2.57 12.23 9.81
CA PHE A 133 2.80 11.51 8.56
C PHE A 133 2.52 12.35 7.31
N LEU A 134 1.40 13.09 7.30
CA LEU A 134 1.01 13.91 6.14
C LEU A 134 1.99 15.05 5.85
N THR A 135 2.68 15.54 6.85
CA THR A 135 3.69 16.62 6.69
C THR A 135 4.99 16.08 6.10
N HIS A 136 5.26 14.78 6.27
CA HIS A 136 6.46 14.12 5.81
C HIS A 136 6.27 13.37 4.49
N LEU A 137 5.03 13.12 4.08
CA LEU A 137 4.71 12.35 2.89
C LEU A 137 5.34 12.98 1.64
N SER A 138 6.12 12.18 0.91
CA SER A 138 6.84 12.63 -0.29
C SER A 138 5.95 12.78 -1.54
N GLY A 139 4.81 12.07 -1.55
CA GLY A 139 3.82 12.09 -2.61
C GLY A 139 2.51 12.75 -2.19
N GLU A 140 1.41 12.24 -2.69
CA GLU A 140 0.08 12.80 -2.47
C GLU A 140 -0.91 11.76 -1.96
N ILE A 141 -1.96 12.24 -1.27
CA ILE A 141 -3.11 11.42 -0.89
C ILE A 141 -4.28 11.74 -1.78
N SER A 142 -4.87 10.72 -2.36
CA SER A 142 -6.10 10.83 -3.13
C SER A 142 -7.27 10.18 -2.37
N CYS A 143 -8.32 10.95 -2.16
CA CYS A 143 -9.64 10.48 -1.70
C CYS A 143 -10.63 10.53 -2.86
N PRO A 144 -11.66 9.75 -2.88
CA PRO A 144 -11.82 8.42 -3.43
C PRO A 144 -12.05 8.43 -4.94
N THR A 145 -11.24 7.85 -5.72
CA THR A 145 -11.50 7.11 -6.96
C THR A 145 -10.16 6.77 -7.60
N THR A 146 -9.86 5.52 -7.70
CA THR A 146 -8.61 4.93 -8.20
C THR A 146 -8.17 5.49 -9.56
N ALA A 147 -9.11 5.69 -10.45
CA ALA A 147 -8.85 6.19 -11.80
C ALA A 147 -8.28 7.62 -11.83
N ARG A 148 -8.69 8.47 -10.87
CA ARG A 148 -8.15 9.84 -10.79
C ARG A 148 -6.73 9.87 -10.28
N SER A 149 -6.37 9.01 -9.31
CA SER A 149 -5.03 8.99 -8.72
C SER A 149 -3.99 8.57 -9.75
N TRP A 150 -4.27 7.52 -10.51
CA TRP A 150 -3.36 7.02 -11.51
C TRP A 150 -3.24 7.98 -12.71
N ARG A 151 -4.37 8.47 -13.21
CA ARG A 151 -4.39 9.49 -14.28
C ARG A 151 -3.70 10.78 -13.84
N TYR A 152 -3.95 11.23 -12.62
CA TYR A 152 -3.32 12.41 -12.05
C TYR A 152 -1.80 12.22 -11.91
N VAL A 153 -1.33 11.06 -11.44
CA VAL A 153 0.09 10.73 -11.38
C VAL A 153 0.69 10.67 -12.78
N LEU A 154 0.02 10.03 -13.73
CA LEU A 154 0.47 9.98 -15.13
C LEU A 154 0.46 11.35 -15.81
N GLU A 155 -0.63 12.12 -15.69
CA GLU A 155 -0.76 13.43 -16.35
C GLU A 155 0.18 14.47 -15.75
N LYS A 156 0.40 14.45 -14.43
CA LYS A 156 1.20 15.46 -13.74
C LYS A 156 2.70 15.15 -13.71
N LEU A 157 3.07 13.88 -13.75
CA LEU A 157 4.45 13.43 -13.52
C LEU A 157 5.14 12.87 -14.77
N LEU A 158 4.39 12.45 -15.79
CA LEU A 158 4.93 11.91 -17.05
C LEU A 158 4.83 12.89 -18.23
N ILE A 159 4.24 14.08 -18.05
CA ILE A 159 4.31 15.16 -19.04
C ILE A 159 5.34 16.16 -18.55
N PRO A 160 6.57 16.14 -19.06
CA PRO A 160 7.46 17.27 -18.88
C PRO A 160 6.88 18.43 -19.72
N LEU A 161 6.64 19.57 -19.04
CA LEU A 161 6.41 20.85 -19.71
C LEU A 161 7.63 21.27 -20.53
#